data_566dae7e65b2737656b92d026c533774
#
_entry.id   566dae7e65b2737656b92d026c533774
#
_cell.length_a   1.000
_cell.length_b   1.000
_cell.length_c   1.000
_cell.angle_alpha   90.00
_cell.angle_beta   90.00
_cell.angle_gamma   90.00
#
_symmetry.space_group_name_H-M   'P 1'
#
loop_
_entity.id
_entity.type
_entity.pdbx_description
1 polymer ?
#
loop_
_entity_poly.entity_id
_entity_poly.type
_entity_poly.pdbx_seq_one_letter_code
_entity_poly.pdbx_strand_id
1 'polypeptide(L)'
;MSIEVVKPGLSTTVQDLGRPGYYHLGIPLSGALDQYSCRLANLLVGNDESAAVLECTLLAPELAFTDNAIIAVAGAQATPRINGKDVESNASLAVKAGDTLGFDLMKAGARTYIAVAGGIDVPMVLGSRSTYALGAIGGLHGRKLAAGDRLPVGNPGREARAGRTVDIGLVSSMAKELALRVLPGLYFHRLTESSADTFFADTWTVASEADRIGYRYRRGRALHFLERQQPFGAGSDPSNIVDAGYPYGSIQVPGGLEPIVLLRDAVSGGGYAMIGAVISADMDCIAQMQPNNKARFLLVDMPLALSARAERQQRLVRLRAALAG
;
A
#
# COMPACT_ATOMS: atom_id res chain seq x y z
N MET A 1 4.99 22.48 -15.94
CA MET A 1 5.96 21.36 -15.84
C MET A 1 5.23 20.05 -16.07
N SER A 2 5.78 19.12 -16.83
CA SER A 2 5.18 17.80 -17.01
C SER A 2 6.24 16.69 -17.01
N ILE A 3 5.79 15.47 -16.75
CA ILE A 3 6.61 14.25 -16.81
C ILE A 3 5.97 13.35 -17.86
N GLU A 4 6.76 12.84 -18.77
CA GLU A 4 6.32 11.89 -19.79
C GLU A 4 6.65 10.45 -19.35
N VAL A 5 5.69 9.55 -19.51
CA VAL A 5 5.84 8.12 -19.21
C VAL A 5 6.42 7.42 -20.43
N VAL A 6 7.71 7.13 -20.42
CA VAL A 6 8.39 6.39 -21.50
C VAL A 6 8.01 4.92 -21.45
N LYS A 7 8.08 4.32 -20.26
CA LYS A 7 7.61 2.97 -19.96
C LYS A 7 6.81 2.99 -18.65
N PRO A 8 5.63 2.40 -18.58
CA PRO A 8 4.75 2.55 -17.40
C PRO A 8 5.14 1.66 -16.21
N GLY A 9 6.13 0.77 -16.35
CA GLY A 9 6.38 -0.29 -15.39
C GLY A 9 5.29 -1.36 -15.42
N LEU A 10 5.25 -2.21 -14.38
CA LEU A 10 4.25 -3.29 -14.30
C LEU A 10 2.87 -2.75 -13.88
N SER A 11 2.84 -1.89 -12.88
CA SER A 11 1.63 -1.24 -12.39
C SER A 11 2.02 0.05 -11.66
N THR A 12 1.91 1.17 -12.36
CA THR A 12 2.15 2.50 -11.79
C THR A 12 0.84 3.28 -11.78
N THR A 13 0.50 3.87 -10.63
CA THR A 13 -0.70 4.68 -10.45
C THR A 13 -0.38 5.96 -9.68
N VAL A 14 -1.16 7.00 -9.89
CA VAL A 14 -1.12 8.20 -9.04
C VAL A 14 -1.84 7.88 -7.73
N GLN A 15 -1.18 8.13 -6.60
CA GLN A 15 -1.75 7.90 -5.27
C GLN A 15 -1.37 9.05 -4.33
N ASP A 16 -2.31 9.44 -3.48
CA ASP A 16 -2.11 10.30 -2.32
C ASP A 16 -2.41 9.50 -1.02
N LEU A 17 -2.92 10.12 0.02
CA LEU A 17 -3.29 9.42 1.25
C LEU A 17 -4.69 8.77 1.19
N GLY A 18 -5.42 8.94 0.08
CA GLY A 18 -6.71 8.30 -0.17
C GLY A 18 -7.92 9.16 0.15
N ARG A 19 -9.12 8.60 -0.05
CA ARG A 19 -10.43 9.25 0.08
C ARG A 19 -11.28 8.64 1.19
N PRO A 20 -11.05 8.98 2.46
CA PRO A 20 -11.89 8.49 3.55
C PRO A 20 -13.32 9.06 3.48
N GLY A 21 -14.29 8.35 4.08
CA GLY A 21 -15.65 8.84 4.26
C GLY A 21 -16.67 8.35 3.24
N TYR A 22 -16.29 7.52 2.25
CA TYR A 22 -17.17 7.08 1.17
C TYR A 22 -17.48 5.57 1.18
N TYR A 23 -17.10 4.85 2.23
CA TYR A 23 -17.41 3.41 2.36
C TYR A 23 -18.89 3.09 2.29
N HIS A 24 -19.75 3.94 2.86
CA HIS A 24 -21.21 3.80 2.81
C HIS A 24 -21.78 3.88 1.39
N LEU A 25 -21.01 4.38 0.43
CA LEU A 25 -21.35 4.39 -1.00
C LEU A 25 -20.65 3.26 -1.77
N GLY A 26 -19.94 2.33 -1.10
CA GLY A 26 -19.18 1.27 -1.74
C GLY A 26 -17.87 1.74 -2.37
N ILE A 27 -17.44 2.99 -2.14
CA ILE A 27 -16.20 3.53 -2.70
C ILE A 27 -15.05 3.30 -1.69
N PRO A 28 -13.98 2.57 -2.09
CA PRO A 28 -12.89 2.25 -1.20
C PRO A 28 -12.00 3.46 -0.90
N LEU A 29 -11.16 3.32 0.13
CA LEU A 29 -10.24 4.38 0.56
C LEU A 29 -9.27 4.80 -0.52
N SER A 30 -8.77 3.85 -1.32
CA SER A 30 -7.64 4.05 -2.22
C SER A 30 -6.43 4.69 -1.51
N GLY A 31 -5.54 5.35 -2.21
CA GLY A 31 -4.34 5.94 -1.63
C GLY A 31 -3.16 4.97 -1.56
N ALA A 32 -2.00 5.50 -1.26
CA ALA A 32 -0.77 4.72 -1.11
C ALA A 32 -0.97 3.55 -0.16
N LEU A 33 -0.55 2.34 -0.55
CA LEU A 33 -0.66 1.16 0.31
C LEU A 33 0.34 1.22 1.47
N ASP A 34 1.60 1.61 1.20
CA ASP A 34 2.57 1.97 2.23
C ASP A 34 2.54 3.49 2.43
N GLN A 35 1.73 3.91 3.40
CA GLN A 35 1.51 5.31 3.72
C GLN A 35 2.76 5.97 4.31
N TYR A 36 3.63 5.18 4.95
CA TYR A 36 4.86 5.72 5.55
C TYR A 36 5.87 6.10 4.46
N SER A 37 6.15 5.22 3.51
CA SER A 37 7.09 5.49 2.41
C SER A 37 6.58 6.58 1.46
N CYS A 38 5.26 6.67 1.25
CA CYS A 38 4.63 7.76 0.51
C CYS A 38 4.91 9.13 1.16
N ARG A 39 4.69 9.23 2.48
CA ARG A 39 4.97 10.46 3.26
C ARG A 39 6.45 10.80 3.26
N LEU A 40 7.33 9.79 3.43
CA LEU A 40 8.78 9.99 3.35
C LEU A 40 9.19 10.61 2.02
N ALA A 41 8.71 10.07 0.89
CA ALA A 41 9.01 10.59 -0.45
C ALA A 41 8.58 12.06 -0.59
N ASN A 42 7.37 12.40 -0.12
CA ASN A 42 6.86 13.78 -0.18
C ASN A 42 7.67 14.73 0.71
N LEU A 43 7.97 14.35 1.95
CA LEU A 43 8.75 15.20 2.87
C LEU A 43 10.16 15.46 2.35
N LEU A 44 10.81 14.49 1.70
CA LEU A 44 12.12 14.67 1.09
C LEU A 44 12.16 15.77 0.04
N VAL A 45 11.10 15.90 -0.77
CA VAL A 45 11.02 16.95 -1.80
C VAL A 45 10.39 18.25 -1.29
N GLY A 46 10.04 18.34 0.00
CA GLY A 46 9.40 19.51 0.59
C GLY A 46 7.93 19.70 0.24
N ASN A 47 7.24 18.62 -0.11
CA ASN A 47 5.78 18.61 -0.31
C ASN A 47 5.04 18.44 1.03
N ASP A 48 3.75 18.83 1.02
CA ASP A 48 2.80 18.28 1.99
C ASP A 48 2.76 16.75 1.90
N GLU A 49 2.62 16.08 3.05
CA GLU A 49 2.60 14.61 3.11
C GLU A 49 1.47 13.97 2.29
N SER A 50 0.40 14.71 2.05
CA SER A 50 -0.78 14.30 1.30
C SER A 50 -0.68 14.58 -0.20
N ALA A 51 0.40 15.18 -0.68
CA ALA A 51 0.59 15.41 -2.09
C ALA A 51 0.60 14.10 -2.87
N ALA A 52 0.06 14.13 -4.09
CA ALA A 52 0.02 12.93 -4.92
C ALA A 52 1.41 12.58 -5.47
N VAL A 53 1.71 11.28 -5.42
CA VAL A 53 2.94 10.64 -5.88
C VAL A 53 2.63 9.53 -6.88
N LEU A 54 3.64 8.95 -7.49
CA LEU A 54 3.49 7.70 -8.22
C LEU A 54 3.78 6.51 -7.29
N GLU A 55 2.82 5.60 -7.15
CA GLU A 55 3.01 4.29 -6.55
C GLU A 55 3.32 3.27 -7.64
N CYS A 56 4.47 2.62 -7.55
CA CYS A 56 5.00 1.70 -8.55
C CYS A 56 5.10 0.30 -7.95
N THR A 57 4.48 -0.70 -8.56
CA THR A 57 4.45 -2.08 -8.06
C THR A 57 5.43 -2.96 -8.83
N LEU A 58 6.36 -3.62 -8.13
CA LEU A 58 7.36 -4.62 -8.55
C LEU A 58 8.36 -4.14 -9.63
N LEU A 59 7.90 -3.45 -10.65
CA LEU A 59 8.72 -2.82 -11.70
C LEU A 59 8.27 -1.37 -11.84
N ALA A 60 9.17 -0.43 -11.54
CA ALA A 60 8.91 1.00 -11.63
C ALA A 60 9.00 1.51 -13.08
N PRO A 61 8.41 2.68 -13.39
CA PRO A 61 8.37 3.24 -14.74
C PRO A 61 9.73 3.80 -15.19
N GLU A 62 9.86 4.03 -16.49
CA GLU A 62 10.84 4.94 -17.05
C GLU A 62 10.15 6.27 -17.37
N LEU A 63 10.66 7.36 -16.80
CA LEU A 63 10.06 8.70 -16.88
C LEU A 63 11.04 9.67 -17.53
N ALA A 64 10.55 10.57 -18.40
CA ALA A 64 11.31 11.67 -18.96
C ALA A 64 10.79 13.02 -18.42
N PHE A 65 11.70 13.91 -18.05
CA PHE A 65 11.35 15.23 -17.48
C PHE A 65 11.40 16.30 -18.55
N THR A 66 10.31 17.06 -18.70
CA THR A 66 10.29 18.19 -19.65
C THR A 66 10.92 19.46 -19.09
N ASP A 67 11.09 19.53 -17.78
CA ASP A 67 11.55 20.70 -17.03
C ASP A 67 12.47 20.25 -15.87
N ASN A 68 13.21 21.21 -15.31
CA ASN A 68 13.98 20.95 -14.09
C ASN A 68 13.04 20.64 -12.92
N ALA A 69 13.35 19.63 -12.14
CA ALA A 69 12.56 19.22 -11.00
C ALA A 69 13.41 18.73 -9.83
N ILE A 70 12.80 18.67 -8.65
CA ILE A 70 13.33 17.93 -7.49
C ILE A 70 12.45 16.70 -7.31
N ILE A 71 13.06 15.53 -7.21
CA ILE A 71 12.38 14.26 -7.04
C ILE A 71 12.91 13.52 -5.81
N ALA A 72 12.14 12.58 -5.30
CA ALA A 72 12.60 11.59 -4.33
C ALA A 72 11.99 10.22 -4.62
N VAL A 73 12.75 9.17 -4.29
CA VAL A 73 12.32 7.78 -4.42
C VAL A 73 12.42 7.12 -3.06
N ALA A 74 11.32 6.55 -2.56
CA ALA A 74 11.28 5.84 -1.28
C ALA A 74 10.45 4.55 -1.37
N GLY A 75 10.62 3.64 -0.42
CA GLY A 75 9.90 2.36 -0.34
C GLY A 75 10.77 1.17 -0.69
N ALA A 76 10.32 0.31 -1.62
CA ALA A 76 11.04 -0.90 -2.02
C ALA A 76 12.48 -0.63 -2.50
N GLN A 77 13.35 -1.60 -2.31
CA GLN A 77 14.75 -1.54 -2.75
C GLN A 77 14.85 -1.71 -4.28
N ALA A 78 14.55 -0.63 -4.99
CA ALA A 78 14.78 -0.47 -6.41
C ALA A 78 15.90 0.57 -6.58
N THR A 79 16.93 0.26 -7.36
CA THR A 79 17.99 1.23 -7.62
C THR A 79 17.53 2.25 -8.67
N PRO A 80 17.27 3.53 -8.29
CA PRO A 80 16.91 4.54 -9.27
C PRO A 80 18.15 4.94 -10.09
N ARG A 81 17.91 5.28 -11.36
CA ARG A 81 18.96 5.72 -12.31
C ARG A 81 18.54 6.99 -13.02
N ILE A 82 19.37 8.00 -12.97
CA ILE A 82 19.21 9.20 -13.81
C ILE A 82 20.18 9.07 -15.00
N ASN A 83 19.62 9.07 -16.22
CA ASN A 83 20.39 8.88 -17.47
C ASN A 83 21.28 7.62 -17.43
N GLY A 84 20.76 6.52 -16.86
CA GLY A 84 21.47 5.25 -16.73
C GLY A 84 22.50 5.18 -15.58
N LYS A 85 22.72 6.26 -14.82
CA LYS A 85 23.65 6.29 -13.68
C LYS A 85 22.88 6.08 -12.38
N ASP A 86 23.37 5.16 -11.54
CA ASP A 86 22.79 4.88 -10.23
C ASP A 86 22.81 6.14 -9.35
N VAL A 87 21.69 6.37 -8.63
CA VAL A 87 21.53 7.46 -7.67
C VAL A 87 20.93 6.91 -6.37
N GLU A 88 20.97 7.71 -5.30
CA GLU A 88 20.47 7.28 -3.98
C GLU A 88 18.94 7.25 -3.91
N SER A 89 18.42 6.20 -3.30
CA SER A 89 17.04 6.18 -2.76
C SER A 89 16.98 6.90 -1.41
N ASN A 90 15.78 7.30 -0.99
CA ASN A 90 15.53 8.00 0.26
C ASN A 90 16.33 9.33 0.40
N ALA A 91 16.57 9.95 -0.74
CA ALA A 91 17.20 11.26 -0.86
C ALA A 91 16.44 12.13 -1.87
N SER A 92 16.51 13.44 -1.72
CA SER A 92 15.98 14.37 -2.73
C SER A 92 17.06 14.68 -3.79
N LEU A 93 16.70 14.52 -5.05
CA LEU A 93 17.58 14.58 -6.22
C LEU A 93 17.12 15.68 -7.16
N ALA A 94 18.06 16.42 -7.75
CA ALA A 94 17.78 17.34 -8.85
C ALA A 94 17.80 16.59 -10.18
N VAL A 95 16.78 16.79 -11.00
CA VAL A 95 16.73 16.37 -12.41
C VAL A 95 16.61 17.60 -13.30
N LYS A 96 17.12 17.55 -14.52
CA LYS A 96 17.06 18.60 -15.51
C LYS A 96 16.08 18.25 -16.62
N ALA A 97 15.65 19.26 -17.36
CA ALA A 97 14.93 19.05 -18.60
C ALA A 97 15.70 18.14 -19.55
N GLY A 98 15.04 17.10 -20.06
CA GLY A 98 15.65 16.04 -20.89
C GLY A 98 16.22 14.85 -20.13
N ASP A 99 16.34 14.92 -18.80
CA ASP A 99 16.78 13.76 -18.01
C ASP A 99 15.72 12.66 -18.00
N THR A 100 16.18 11.41 -17.88
CA THR A 100 15.33 10.23 -17.71
C THR A 100 15.59 9.58 -16.36
N LEU A 101 14.52 9.16 -15.68
CA LEU A 101 14.56 8.35 -14.47
C LEU A 101 14.12 6.92 -14.81
N GLY A 102 14.97 5.95 -14.57
CA GLY A 102 14.68 4.53 -14.74
C GLY A 102 15.05 3.74 -13.49
N PHE A 103 14.75 2.44 -13.50
CA PHE A 103 14.94 1.57 -12.34
C PHE A 103 15.39 0.16 -12.74
N ASP A 104 16.11 -0.51 -11.85
CA ASP A 104 16.24 -1.95 -11.86
C ASP A 104 15.00 -2.62 -11.23
N LEU A 105 14.89 -3.95 -11.34
CA LEU A 105 13.90 -4.73 -10.63
C LEU A 105 14.04 -4.54 -9.11
N MET A 106 12.91 -4.49 -8.42
CA MET A 106 12.88 -4.40 -6.97
C MET A 106 13.49 -5.65 -6.33
N LYS A 107 14.59 -5.49 -5.59
CA LYS A 107 15.32 -6.58 -4.92
C LYS A 107 14.62 -7.03 -3.64
N ALA A 108 13.98 -6.09 -2.94
CA ALA A 108 13.17 -6.33 -1.74
C ALA A 108 12.09 -5.25 -1.61
N GLY A 109 10.95 -5.60 -1.05
CA GLY A 109 9.76 -4.75 -1.07
C GLY A 109 9.03 -4.83 -2.41
N ALA A 110 7.76 -4.48 -2.42
CA ALA A 110 6.89 -4.59 -3.58
C ALA A 110 6.47 -3.23 -4.15
N ARG A 111 6.65 -2.13 -3.41
CA ARG A 111 6.18 -0.80 -3.81
C ARG A 111 7.21 0.28 -3.60
N THR A 112 7.47 1.03 -4.66
CA THR A 112 8.29 2.23 -4.66
C THR A 112 7.42 3.45 -4.93
N TYR A 113 7.71 4.54 -4.25
CA TYR A 113 7.02 5.82 -4.36
C TYR A 113 7.96 6.84 -4.99
N ILE A 114 7.51 7.50 -6.04
CA ILE A 114 8.23 8.60 -6.70
C ILE A 114 7.46 9.88 -6.40
N ALA A 115 8.04 10.75 -5.59
CA ALA A 115 7.55 12.10 -5.36
C ALA A 115 8.29 13.10 -6.25
N VAL A 116 7.56 14.14 -6.66
CA VAL A 116 8.10 15.29 -7.38
C VAL A 116 7.68 16.55 -6.63
N ALA A 117 8.58 17.51 -6.49
CA ALA A 117 8.24 18.78 -5.83
C ALA A 117 7.08 19.47 -6.54
N GLY A 118 6.05 19.82 -5.79
CA GLY A 118 4.76 20.30 -6.29
C GLY A 118 3.68 19.23 -6.40
N GLY A 119 4.05 17.94 -6.31
CA GLY A 119 3.15 16.80 -6.43
C GLY A 119 2.63 16.55 -7.84
N ILE A 120 2.02 15.40 -8.08
CA ILE A 120 1.34 15.08 -9.35
C ILE A 120 -0.02 15.80 -9.35
N ASP A 121 -0.22 16.73 -10.30
CA ASP A 121 -1.39 17.64 -10.31
C ASP A 121 -2.50 17.14 -11.23
N VAL A 122 -2.98 15.92 -10.98
CA VAL A 122 -4.20 15.39 -11.63
C VAL A 122 -5.45 15.90 -10.91
N PRO A 123 -6.64 15.89 -11.56
CA PRO A 123 -7.89 16.32 -10.93
C PRO A 123 -8.19 15.60 -9.63
N MET A 124 -8.69 16.34 -8.65
CA MET A 124 -9.16 15.79 -7.38
C MET A 124 -10.57 15.24 -7.53
N VAL A 125 -10.79 13.99 -7.12
CA VAL A 125 -12.10 13.33 -7.15
C VAL A 125 -12.44 12.84 -5.75
N LEU A 126 -13.56 13.28 -5.18
CA LEU A 126 -13.96 12.98 -3.82
C LEU A 126 -12.87 13.28 -2.78
N GLY A 127 -12.23 14.44 -2.92
CA GLY A 127 -11.19 14.90 -1.99
C GLY A 127 -9.83 14.22 -2.12
N SER A 128 -9.58 13.41 -3.17
CA SER A 128 -8.31 12.69 -3.38
C SER A 128 -7.92 12.64 -4.85
N ARG A 129 -6.60 12.61 -5.11
CA ARG A 129 -6.01 12.35 -6.43
C ARG A 129 -5.72 10.87 -6.67
N SER A 130 -6.01 10.00 -5.72
CA SER A 130 -5.71 8.56 -5.82
C SER A 130 -6.51 7.88 -6.90
N THR A 131 -5.85 6.99 -7.63
CA THR A 131 -6.48 6.08 -8.59
C THR A 131 -7.18 4.94 -7.88
N TYR A 132 -8.45 4.73 -8.17
CA TYR A 132 -9.18 3.47 -7.96
C TYR A 132 -9.49 2.88 -9.32
N ALA A 133 -8.63 1.97 -9.78
CA ALA A 133 -8.65 1.50 -11.18
C ALA A 133 -9.89 0.67 -11.51
N LEU A 134 -10.43 -0.12 -10.56
CA LEU A 134 -11.63 -0.93 -10.79
C LEU A 134 -12.88 -0.06 -11.05
N GLY A 135 -12.98 1.08 -10.36
CA GLY A 135 -14.07 2.03 -10.54
C GLY A 135 -13.77 3.14 -11.54
N ALA A 136 -12.59 3.14 -12.19
CA ALA A 136 -12.11 4.21 -13.07
C ALA A 136 -12.18 5.61 -12.44
N ILE A 137 -11.85 5.73 -11.13
CA ILE A 137 -11.95 6.98 -10.35
C ILE A 137 -10.56 7.54 -10.05
N GLY A 138 -10.39 8.86 -10.16
CA GLY A 138 -9.20 9.61 -9.78
C GLY A 138 -7.97 9.31 -10.62
N GLY A 139 -6.79 9.70 -10.14
CA GLY A 139 -5.53 9.54 -10.85
C GLY A 139 -5.52 10.16 -12.24
N LEU A 140 -4.66 9.65 -13.12
CA LEU A 140 -4.67 9.99 -14.52
C LEU A 140 -5.69 9.06 -15.23
N HIS A 141 -6.85 9.63 -15.59
CA HIS A 141 -7.94 8.92 -16.30
C HIS A 141 -8.48 7.65 -15.59
N GLY A 142 -8.38 7.57 -14.27
CA GLY A 142 -8.91 6.44 -13.48
C GLY A 142 -8.22 5.09 -13.74
N ARG A 143 -7.01 5.06 -14.29
CA ARG A 143 -6.30 3.83 -14.70
C ARG A 143 -4.82 3.84 -14.32
N LYS A 144 -4.18 2.70 -14.49
CA LYS A 144 -2.72 2.62 -14.50
C LYS A 144 -2.14 3.48 -15.62
N LEU A 145 -0.93 3.99 -15.42
CA LEU A 145 -0.21 4.75 -16.44
C LEU A 145 0.09 3.88 -17.67
N ALA A 146 0.13 4.51 -18.82
CA ALA A 146 0.53 3.91 -20.09
C ALA A 146 1.71 4.70 -20.70
N ALA A 147 2.44 4.08 -21.62
CA ALA A 147 3.47 4.78 -22.38
C ALA A 147 2.87 5.95 -23.17
N GLY A 148 3.55 7.09 -23.16
CA GLY A 148 3.09 8.34 -23.79
C GLY A 148 2.18 9.19 -22.90
N ASP A 149 1.77 8.71 -21.71
CA ASP A 149 1.04 9.55 -20.76
C ASP A 149 1.89 10.76 -20.33
N ARG A 150 1.24 11.90 -20.16
CA ARG A 150 1.86 13.12 -19.62
C ARG A 150 1.22 13.48 -18.29
N LEU A 151 2.05 13.55 -17.26
CA LEU A 151 1.64 13.87 -15.91
C LEU A 151 1.91 15.33 -15.62
N PRO A 152 0.87 16.16 -15.39
CA PRO A 152 1.07 17.51 -14.91
C PRO A 152 1.65 17.47 -13.49
N VAL A 153 2.55 18.42 -13.21
CA VAL A 153 3.16 18.59 -11.88
C VAL A 153 2.83 19.98 -11.38
N GLY A 154 2.44 20.06 -10.12
CA GLY A 154 2.10 21.29 -9.45
C GLY A 154 3.32 22.21 -9.23
N ASN A 155 3.07 23.40 -8.71
CA ASN A 155 4.12 24.35 -8.40
C ASN A 155 4.91 23.87 -7.15
N PRO A 156 6.26 23.80 -7.22
CA PRO A 156 7.06 23.45 -6.07
C PRO A 156 6.92 24.49 -4.95
N GLY A 157 6.83 24.02 -3.71
CA GLY A 157 6.88 24.89 -2.54
C GLY A 157 8.27 25.51 -2.34
N ARG A 158 8.37 26.48 -1.42
CA ARG A 158 9.65 27.14 -1.05
C ARG A 158 10.66 26.16 -0.44
N GLU A 159 10.19 25.08 0.12
CA GLU A 159 10.99 24.05 0.78
C GLU A 159 11.63 23.05 -0.22
N ALA A 160 11.28 23.12 -1.51
CA ALA A 160 11.79 22.21 -2.53
C ALA A 160 13.29 22.43 -2.76
N ARG A 161 14.10 21.44 -2.37
CA ARG A 161 15.57 21.45 -2.57
C ARG A 161 16.11 20.04 -2.71
N ALA A 162 17.17 19.89 -3.47
CA ALA A 162 17.93 18.64 -3.56
C ALA A 162 18.91 18.50 -2.37
N GLY A 163 19.38 17.26 -2.13
CA GLY A 163 20.39 16.96 -1.13
C GLY A 163 19.83 16.68 0.27
N ARG A 164 18.50 16.66 0.46
CA ARG A 164 17.93 16.14 1.70
C ARG A 164 18.08 14.62 1.75
N THR A 165 18.45 14.08 2.90
CA THR A 165 18.55 12.65 3.17
C THR A 165 17.82 12.33 4.47
N VAL A 166 17.57 11.06 4.73
CA VAL A 166 16.95 10.58 5.96
C VAL A 166 17.85 9.52 6.62
N ASP A 167 17.86 9.51 7.95
CA ASP A 167 18.54 8.45 8.70
C ASP A 167 17.95 7.08 8.36
N ILE A 168 18.83 6.08 8.14
CA ILE A 168 18.42 4.71 7.76
C ILE A 168 17.48 4.08 8.81
N GLY A 169 17.57 4.45 10.08
CA GLY A 169 16.67 4.01 11.14
C GLY A 169 15.23 4.49 10.97
N LEU A 170 14.99 5.50 10.14
CA LEU A 170 13.66 5.98 9.78
C LEU A 170 13.15 5.36 8.47
N VAL A 171 13.98 4.69 7.69
CA VAL A 171 13.54 3.96 6.49
C VAL A 171 12.91 2.62 6.90
N SER A 172 11.84 2.21 6.21
CA SER A 172 11.19 0.93 6.47
C SER A 172 12.07 -0.25 6.01
N SER A 173 12.22 -1.26 6.87
CA SER A 173 12.91 -2.49 6.49
C SER A 173 12.01 -3.34 5.59
N MET A 174 12.62 -4.05 4.63
CA MET A 174 11.94 -4.90 3.66
C MET A 174 12.21 -6.37 3.99
N ALA A 175 11.50 -6.90 4.98
CA ALA A 175 11.66 -8.29 5.42
C ALA A 175 10.91 -9.26 4.48
N LYS A 176 11.50 -10.45 4.26
CA LYS A 176 10.87 -11.53 3.48
C LYS A 176 9.91 -12.39 4.30
N GLU A 177 9.99 -12.28 5.62
CA GLU A 177 9.10 -12.95 6.57
C GLU A 177 8.62 -11.92 7.59
N LEU A 178 7.30 -11.84 7.78
CA LEU A 178 6.65 -10.87 8.65
C LEU A 178 5.78 -11.56 9.68
N ALA A 179 5.80 -11.03 10.91
CA ALA A 179 4.80 -11.28 11.92
C ALA A 179 3.72 -10.19 11.83
N LEU A 180 2.50 -10.58 11.48
CA LEU A 180 1.36 -9.68 11.29
C LEU A 180 0.42 -9.81 12.49
N ARG A 181 0.27 -8.76 13.25
CA ARG A 181 -0.58 -8.74 14.46
C ARG A 181 -2.04 -8.60 14.08
N VAL A 182 -2.89 -9.43 14.69
CA VAL A 182 -4.30 -9.59 14.33
C VAL A 182 -5.17 -9.45 15.57
N LEU A 183 -6.19 -8.62 15.48
CA LEU A 183 -7.33 -8.60 16.41
C LEU A 183 -8.37 -9.61 15.94
N PRO A 184 -9.05 -10.36 16.85
CA PRO A 184 -10.16 -11.24 16.49
C PRO A 184 -11.26 -10.45 15.78
N GLY A 185 -11.79 -11.00 14.69
CA GLY A 185 -12.89 -10.41 13.94
C GLY A 185 -14.26 -10.81 14.46
N LEU A 186 -15.30 -10.22 13.91
CA LEU A 186 -16.70 -10.48 14.31
C LEU A 186 -17.09 -11.95 14.22
N TYR A 187 -16.49 -12.70 13.31
CA TYR A 187 -16.80 -14.09 13.04
C TYR A 187 -15.68 -15.06 13.45
N PHE A 188 -14.71 -14.61 14.25
CA PHE A 188 -13.62 -15.46 14.74
C PHE A 188 -14.15 -16.68 15.52
N HIS A 189 -15.20 -16.49 16.33
CA HIS A 189 -15.88 -17.52 17.09
C HIS A 189 -16.50 -18.64 16.24
N ARG A 190 -16.54 -18.47 14.91
CA ARG A 190 -17.06 -19.48 13.98
C ARG A 190 -16.02 -20.47 13.49
N LEU A 191 -14.74 -20.20 13.70
CA LEU A 191 -13.69 -21.20 13.49
C LEU A 191 -13.81 -22.31 14.53
N THR A 192 -13.51 -23.54 14.13
CA THR A 192 -13.24 -24.59 15.13
C THR A 192 -11.99 -24.20 15.94
N GLU A 193 -11.90 -24.67 17.20
CA GLU A 193 -10.74 -24.38 18.06
C GLU A 193 -9.42 -24.79 17.39
N SER A 194 -9.35 -25.99 16.81
CA SER A 194 -8.19 -26.47 16.07
C SER A 194 -7.84 -25.60 14.86
N SER A 195 -8.82 -24.99 14.18
CA SER A 195 -8.57 -24.09 13.05
C SER A 195 -8.11 -22.69 13.50
N ALA A 196 -8.60 -22.21 14.64
CA ALA A 196 -8.09 -20.99 15.25
C ALA A 196 -6.61 -21.14 15.61
N ASP A 197 -6.24 -22.25 16.27
CA ASP A 197 -4.83 -22.57 16.60
C ASP A 197 -3.97 -22.71 15.33
N THR A 198 -4.48 -23.42 14.32
CA THR A 198 -3.81 -23.61 13.02
C THR A 198 -3.53 -22.27 12.33
N PHE A 199 -4.49 -21.36 12.30
CA PHE A 199 -4.34 -20.07 11.64
C PHE A 199 -3.14 -19.28 12.18
N PHE A 200 -2.93 -19.30 13.50
CA PHE A 200 -1.82 -18.60 14.15
C PHE A 200 -0.51 -19.40 14.19
N ALA A 201 -0.57 -20.72 14.14
CA ALA A 201 0.62 -21.58 14.17
C ALA A 201 1.31 -21.68 12.80
N ASP A 202 0.54 -21.62 11.71
CA ASP A 202 1.05 -21.86 10.37
C ASP A 202 1.83 -20.65 9.81
N THR A 203 2.77 -20.96 8.93
CA THR A 203 3.44 -19.97 8.08
C THR A 203 2.74 -19.90 6.73
N TRP A 204 2.24 -18.74 6.43
CA TRP A 204 1.51 -18.45 5.21
C TRP A 204 2.41 -17.79 4.17
N THR A 205 2.17 -18.05 2.89
CA THR A 205 2.98 -17.53 1.77
C THR A 205 2.13 -16.63 0.90
N VAL A 206 2.61 -15.43 0.59
CA VAL A 206 1.94 -14.48 -0.32
C VAL A 206 1.79 -15.09 -1.70
N ALA A 207 0.58 -15.12 -2.22
CA ALA A 207 0.27 -15.61 -3.55
C ALA A 207 0.65 -14.59 -4.64
N SER A 208 0.70 -15.04 -5.90
CA SER A 208 0.98 -14.19 -7.06
C SER A 208 -0.13 -13.19 -7.35
N GLU A 209 -1.35 -13.47 -6.91
CA GLU A 209 -2.56 -12.67 -7.11
C GLU A 209 -2.72 -11.54 -6.07
N ALA A 210 -1.65 -11.23 -5.31
CA ALA A 210 -1.65 -10.11 -4.38
C ALA A 210 -1.68 -8.77 -5.14
N ASP A 211 -2.68 -7.94 -4.85
CA ASP A 211 -2.88 -6.64 -5.48
C ASP A 211 -3.31 -5.55 -4.47
N ARG A 212 -3.91 -4.47 -4.94
CA ARG A 212 -4.38 -3.38 -4.10
C ARG A 212 -5.73 -3.65 -3.42
N ILE A 213 -6.47 -4.68 -3.89
CA ILE A 213 -7.73 -5.12 -3.29
C ILE A 213 -7.45 -5.98 -2.07
N GLY A 214 -6.53 -6.97 -2.21
CA GLY A 214 -6.20 -7.85 -1.12
C GLY A 214 -4.96 -8.70 -1.37
N TYR A 215 -4.34 -9.09 -0.28
CA TYR A 215 -3.24 -10.05 -0.28
C TYR A 215 -3.75 -11.41 0.11
N ARG A 216 -3.66 -12.33 -0.83
CA ARG A 216 -4.01 -13.74 -0.66
C ARG A 216 -2.80 -14.51 -0.14
N TYR A 217 -3.05 -15.39 0.83
CA TYR A 217 -2.02 -16.19 1.46
C TYR A 217 -2.31 -17.68 1.26
N ARG A 218 -1.29 -18.44 0.94
CA ARG A 218 -1.34 -19.88 0.61
C ARG A 218 -0.40 -20.70 1.47
N ARG A 219 -0.46 -22.02 1.32
CA ARG A 219 0.43 -23.01 1.93
C ARG A 219 0.25 -23.20 3.45
N GLY A 220 -0.75 -22.66 4.08
CA GLY A 220 -1.23 -23.07 5.38
C GLY A 220 -2.22 -24.22 5.25
N ARG A 221 -2.56 -24.84 6.37
CA ARG A 221 -3.60 -25.88 6.45
C ARG A 221 -4.99 -25.27 6.26
N ALA A 222 -5.93 -26.07 5.75
CA ALA A 222 -7.32 -25.65 5.64
C ALA A 222 -7.92 -25.33 7.01
N LEU A 223 -8.75 -24.29 7.05
CA LEU A 223 -9.46 -23.84 8.25
C LEU A 223 -10.92 -24.28 8.16
N HIS A 224 -11.42 -24.90 9.20
CA HIS A 224 -12.79 -25.39 9.27
C HIS A 224 -13.65 -24.46 10.12
N PHE A 225 -14.82 -24.18 9.62
CA PHE A 225 -15.83 -23.39 10.32
C PHE A 225 -16.83 -24.33 11.01
N LEU A 226 -17.38 -23.90 12.14
CA LEU A 226 -18.44 -24.61 12.82
C LEU A 226 -19.68 -24.67 11.91
N GLU A 227 -20.22 -25.87 11.76
CA GLU A 227 -21.48 -26.05 11.03
C GLU A 227 -22.62 -25.34 11.74
N ARG A 228 -23.53 -24.80 10.94
CA ARG A 228 -24.74 -24.14 11.42
C ARG A 228 -25.83 -24.21 10.37
N GLN A 229 -27.06 -23.99 10.78
CA GLN A 229 -28.11 -23.64 9.84
C GLN A 229 -27.78 -22.31 9.18
N GLN A 230 -27.52 -22.32 7.89
CA GLN A 230 -27.16 -21.12 7.15
C GLN A 230 -28.35 -20.18 7.03
N PRO A 231 -28.17 -18.86 7.23
CA PRO A 231 -29.20 -17.88 6.94
C PRO A 231 -29.54 -17.88 5.45
N PHE A 232 -30.77 -17.50 5.13
CA PHE A 232 -31.17 -17.30 3.74
C PHE A 232 -30.21 -16.31 3.03
N GLY A 233 -29.75 -16.71 1.85
CA GLY A 233 -28.82 -15.89 1.06
C GLY A 233 -27.33 -16.15 1.31
N ALA A 234 -26.92 -16.87 2.36
CA ALA A 234 -25.51 -17.17 2.66
C ALA A 234 -24.94 -18.35 1.84
N GLY A 235 -25.77 -19.10 1.11
CA GLY A 235 -25.35 -20.33 0.46
C GLY A 235 -25.08 -21.47 1.44
N SER A 236 -24.44 -22.55 1.01
CA SER A 236 -24.20 -23.76 1.81
C SER A 236 -22.84 -23.83 2.51
N ASP A 237 -21.86 -23.02 2.07
CA ASP A 237 -20.50 -23.06 2.63
C ASP A 237 -20.49 -22.44 4.04
N PRO A 238 -19.98 -23.16 5.08
CA PRO A 238 -19.94 -22.64 6.44
C PRO A 238 -19.10 -21.37 6.64
N SER A 239 -18.16 -21.05 5.74
CA SER A 239 -17.37 -19.82 5.78
C SER A 239 -18.16 -18.59 5.33
N ASN A 240 -19.31 -18.77 4.69
CA ASN A 240 -20.13 -17.68 4.19
C ASN A 240 -21.01 -17.05 5.28
N ILE A 241 -21.35 -15.78 5.06
CA ILE A 241 -22.35 -15.00 5.76
C ILE A 241 -23.25 -14.33 4.72
N VAL A 242 -24.35 -13.69 5.15
CA VAL A 242 -25.20 -12.95 4.20
C VAL A 242 -24.47 -11.69 3.72
N ASP A 243 -24.09 -10.84 4.66
CA ASP A 243 -23.32 -9.61 4.40
C ASP A 243 -22.71 -9.07 5.70
N ALA A 244 -21.57 -8.39 5.60
CA ALA A 244 -20.96 -7.61 6.68
C ALA A 244 -20.07 -6.50 6.13
N GLY A 245 -19.92 -5.42 6.89
CA GLY A 245 -18.95 -4.39 6.61
C GLY A 245 -17.52 -4.86 6.91
N TYR A 246 -16.58 -4.52 6.02
CA TYR A 246 -15.17 -4.90 6.15
C TYR A 246 -14.28 -3.69 6.39
N PRO A 247 -13.78 -3.45 7.60
CA PRO A 247 -12.73 -2.47 7.80
C PRO A 247 -11.45 -2.83 7.06
N TYR A 248 -10.63 -1.84 6.76
CA TYR A 248 -9.28 -2.02 6.20
C TYR A 248 -8.45 -2.96 7.08
N GLY A 249 -7.83 -3.97 6.47
CA GLY A 249 -7.09 -5.01 7.17
C GLY A 249 -7.91 -6.26 7.53
N SER A 250 -9.21 -6.31 7.22
CA SER A 250 -10.06 -7.50 7.44
C SER A 250 -9.48 -8.75 6.81
N ILE A 251 -9.56 -9.87 7.49
CA ILE A 251 -9.10 -11.18 7.03
C ILE A 251 -10.31 -12.04 6.73
N GLN A 252 -10.50 -12.38 5.46
CA GLN A 252 -11.50 -13.33 4.97
C GLN A 252 -10.83 -14.66 4.64
N VAL A 253 -11.56 -15.78 4.78
CA VAL A 253 -11.06 -17.11 4.38
C VAL A 253 -12.14 -17.84 3.58
N PRO A 254 -12.32 -17.47 2.31
CA PRO A 254 -13.32 -18.12 1.44
C PRO A 254 -13.07 -19.63 1.35
N GLY A 255 -14.09 -20.44 1.63
CA GLY A 255 -14.01 -21.91 1.62
C GLY A 255 -13.02 -22.49 2.63
N GLY A 256 -12.53 -21.72 3.60
CA GLY A 256 -11.56 -22.19 4.60
C GLY A 256 -10.14 -22.40 4.07
N LEU A 257 -9.79 -21.98 2.84
CA LEU A 257 -8.54 -22.40 2.20
C LEU A 257 -7.44 -21.34 2.29
N GLU A 258 -7.74 -20.12 1.85
CA GLU A 258 -6.73 -19.09 1.65
C GLU A 258 -7.13 -17.79 2.34
N PRO A 259 -6.45 -17.38 3.42
CA PRO A 259 -6.68 -16.08 4.02
C PRO A 259 -6.41 -14.94 3.03
N ILE A 260 -7.31 -13.96 3.00
CA ILE A 260 -7.19 -12.74 2.20
C ILE A 260 -7.24 -11.56 3.15
N VAL A 261 -6.15 -10.80 3.22
CA VAL A 261 -6.13 -9.53 3.97
C VAL A 261 -6.58 -8.42 3.02
N LEU A 262 -7.70 -7.78 3.34
CA LEU A 262 -8.29 -6.72 2.53
C LEU A 262 -7.50 -5.43 2.65
N LEU A 263 -7.20 -4.81 1.51
CA LEU A 263 -6.39 -3.61 1.40
C LEU A 263 -7.22 -2.38 1.00
N ARG A 264 -6.55 -1.34 0.51
CA ARG A 264 -7.15 -0.01 0.36
C ARG A 264 -8.13 0.12 -0.81
N ASP A 265 -8.06 -0.77 -1.80
CA ASP A 265 -9.02 -0.83 -2.91
C ASP A 265 -10.06 -1.95 -2.75
N ALA A 266 -10.12 -2.56 -1.55
CA ALA A 266 -11.09 -3.60 -1.25
C ALA A 266 -12.52 -3.07 -1.19
N VAL A 267 -13.48 -3.97 -1.42
CA VAL A 267 -14.90 -3.71 -1.18
C VAL A 267 -15.17 -3.38 0.28
N SER A 268 -16.18 -2.56 0.53
CA SER A 268 -16.56 -2.14 1.88
C SER A 268 -17.42 -3.15 2.63
N GLY A 269 -17.96 -4.16 1.95
CA GLY A 269 -18.80 -5.21 2.51
C GLY A 269 -18.85 -6.43 1.62
N GLY A 270 -19.37 -7.55 2.13
CA GLY A 270 -19.54 -8.79 1.39
C GLY A 270 -19.89 -10.00 2.25
N GLY A 271 -19.97 -11.15 1.61
CA GLY A 271 -20.57 -12.38 2.12
C GLY A 271 -19.60 -13.40 2.73
N TYR A 272 -18.38 -13.05 3.10
CA TYR A 272 -17.43 -13.96 3.76
C TYR A 272 -17.23 -13.62 5.23
N ALA A 273 -17.10 -14.63 6.07
CA ALA A 273 -16.81 -14.43 7.48
C ALA A 273 -15.45 -13.75 7.68
N MET A 274 -15.44 -12.59 8.34
CA MET A 274 -14.23 -11.90 8.75
C MET A 274 -13.74 -12.50 10.06
N ILE A 275 -12.66 -13.31 9.99
CA ILE A 275 -12.08 -13.98 11.16
C ILE A 275 -11.18 -13.09 11.99
N GLY A 276 -10.62 -12.03 11.41
CA GLY A 276 -9.70 -11.11 12.08
C GLY A 276 -9.51 -9.83 11.31
N ALA A 277 -8.77 -8.91 11.92
CA ALA A 277 -8.27 -7.72 11.24
C ALA A 277 -6.80 -7.49 11.61
N VAL A 278 -5.93 -7.32 10.62
CA VAL A 278 -4.54 -6.91 10.85
C VAL A 278 -4.54 -5.50 11.42
N ILE A 279 -3.76 -5.25 12.46
CA ILE A 279 -3.69 -3.92 13.09
C ILE A 279 -3.12 -2.87 12.12
N SER A 280 -3.59 -1.64 12.24
CA SER A 280 -3.23 -0.55 11.31
C SER A 280 -1.73 -0.25 11.25
N ALA A 281 -0.97 -0.57 12.30
CA ALA A 281 0.47 -0.38 12.35
C ALA A 281 1.26 -1.32 11.42
N ASP A 282 0.69 -2.49 11.06
CA ASP A 282 1.35 -3.50 10.24
C ASP A 282 1.00 -3.41 8.76
N MET A 283 0.03 -2.58 8.39
CA MET A 283 -0.49 -2.51 7.03
C MET A 283 0.53 -1.97 6.01
N ASP A 284 1.40 -1.03 6.42
CA ASP A 284 2.50 -0.55 5.56
C ASP A 284 3.48 -1.69 5.21
N CYS A 285 3.69 -2.64 6.16
CA CYS A 285 4.56 -3.79 5.94
C CYS A 285 3.95 -4.79 4.94
N ILE A 286 2.63 -5.06 5.04
CA ILE A 286 1.93 -5.91 4.05
C ILE A 286 2.10 -5.33 2.65
N ALA A 287 1.98 -4.01 2.49
CA ALA A 287 2.15 -3.34 1.21
C ALA A 287 3.51 -3.61 0.54
N GLN A 288 4.52 -3.98 1.31
CA GLN A 288 5.87 -4.26 0.82
C GLN A 288 6.16 -5.75 0.63
N MET A 289 5.22 -6.65 0.94
CA MET A 289 5.43 -8.08 0.70
C MET A 289 5.39 -8.39 -0.80
N GLN A 290 6.38 -9.13 -1.27
CA GLN A 290 6.41 -9.70 -2.63
C GLN A 290 5.73 -11.08 -2.65
N PRO A 291 5.28 -11.58 -3.81
CA PRO A 291 4.91 -12.98 -3.96
C PRO A 291 6.01 -13.91 -3.41
N ASN A 292 5.60 -14.97 -2.76
CA ASN A 292 6.44 -15.94 -2.03
C ASN A 292 7.07 -15.43 -0.72
N ASN A 293 6.89 -14.17 -0.31
CA ASN A 293 7.22 -13.77 1.05
C ASN A 293 6.31 -14.50 2.05
N LYS A 294 6.79 -14.64 3.27
CA LYS A 294 6.11 -15.40 4.31
C LYS A 294 5.48 -14.49 5.36
N ALA A 295 4.35 -14.89 5.88
CA ALA A 295 3.67 -14.24 6.99
C ALA A 295 3.30 -15.24 8.07
N ARG A 296 3.37 -14.81 9.33
CA ARG A 296 2.76 -15.48 10.48
C ARG A 296 1.79 -14.49 11.11
N PHE A 297 0.57 -14.92 11.35
CA PHE A 297 -0.41 -14.11 12.04
C PHE A 297 -0.24 -14.29 13.54
N LEU A 298 -0.24 -13.19 14.29
CA LEU A 298 -0.09 -13.18 15.75
C LEU A 298 -1.36 -12.60 16.38
N LEU A 299 -2.01 -13.37 17.23
CA LEU A 299 -3.15 -12.90 17.99
C LEU A 299 -2.69 -11.83 19.00
N VAL A 300 -3.35 -10.69 19.01
CA VAL A 300 -3.08 -9.61 19.95
C VAL A 300 -4.38 -9.06 20.52
N ASP A 301 -4.26 -8.34 21.64
CA ASP A 301 -5.36 -7.62 22.26
C ASP A 301 -5.40 -6.14 21.82
N MET A 302 -6.46 -5.45 22.20
CA MET A 302 -6.67 -4.03 21.86
C MET A 302 -5.60 -3.11 22.48
N PRO A 303 -5.18 -3.26 23.74
CA PRO A 303 -4.09 -2.49 24.33
C PRO A 303 -2.80 -2.53 23.50
N LEU A 304 -2.37 -3.72 23.07
CA LEU A 304 -1.18 -3.90 22.25
C LEU A 304 -1.34 -3.26 20.86
N ALA A 305 -2.52 -3.40 20.25
CA ALA A 305 -2.81 -2.77 18.95
C ALA A 305 -2.76 -1.23 19.03
N LEU A 306 -3.27 -0.65 20.11
CA LEU A 306 -3.23 0.80 20.36
C LEU A 306 -1.80 1.30 20.64
N SER A 307 -1.00 0.54 21.41
CA SER A 307 0.42 0.85 21.63
C SER A 307 1.19 0.88 20.31
N ALA A 308 1.03 -0.15 19.48
CA ALA A 308 1.67 -0.22 18.17
C ALA A 308 1.27 0.95 17.25
N ARG A 309 0.00 1.36 17.30
CA ARG A 309 -0.48 2.54 16.57
C ARG A 309 0.20 3.82 17.07
N ALA A 310 0.35 3.98 18.39
CA ALA A 310 1.05 5.12 18.98
C ALA A 310 2.53 5.16 18.58
N GLU A 311 3.22 4.02 18.59
CA GLU A 311 4.61 3.88 18.14
C GLU A 311 4.78 4.29 16.67
N ARG A 312 3.88 3.82 15.78
CA ARG A 312 3.86 4.23 14.38
C ARG A 312 3.68 5.75 14.24
N GLN A 313 2.78 6.34 15.02
CA GLN A 313 2.57 7.79 15.03
C GLN A 313 3.81 8.54 15.50
N GLN A 314 4.48 8.09 16.56
CA GLN A 314 5.74 8.68 17.04
C GLN A 314 6.85 8.57 15.99
N ARG A 315 6.91 7.48 15.23
CA ARG A 315 7.86 7.34 14.13
C ARG A 315 7.61 8.39 13.04
N LEU A 316 6.35 8.68 12.70
CA LEU A 316 5.99 9.75 11.76
C LEU A 316 6.38 11.14 12.32
N VAL A 317 6.19 11.39 13.62
CA VAL A 317 6.63 12.65 14.25
C VAL A 317 8.15 12.81 14.13
N ARG A 318 8.92 11.75 14.40
CA ARG A 318 10.40 11.79 14.25
C ARG A 318 10.80 12.02 12.79
N LEU A 319 10.11 11.41 11.84
CA LEU A 319 10.36 11.60 10.40
C LEU A 319 10.15 13.06 9.99
N ARG A 320 9.05 13.68 10.42
CA ARG A 320 8.77 15.11 10.17
C ARG A 320 9.86 15.99 10.76
N ALA A 321 10.23 15.76 12.02
CA ALA A 321 11.27 16.55 12.70
C ALA A 321 12.64 16.43 11.99
N ALA A 322 12.99 15.24 11.48
CA ALA A 322 14.25 15.02 10.78
C ALA A 322 14.31 15.73 9.40
N LEU A 323 13.15 16.00 8.77
CA LEU A 323 13.05 16.63 7.45
C LEU A 323 12.48 18.05 7.47
N ALA A 324 12.11 18.57 8.65
CA ALA A 324 11.72 19.96 8.87
C ALA A 324 12.98 20.82 8.99
N GLY A 325 13.55 21.24 7.90
CA GLY A 325 14.78 22.04 7.97
C GLY A 325 15.23 22.55 6.61
#